data_b92cbbaa020d757f7441060d81a62b48
#
_entry.id   b92cbbaa020d757f7441060d81a62b48
#
_cell.length_a   1.000
_cell.length_b   1.000
_cell.length_c   1.000
_cell.angle_alpha   90.00
_cell.angle_beta   90.00
_cell.angle_gamma   90.00
#
_symmetry.space_group_name_H-M   'P 1'
#
loop_
_entity.id
_entity.type
_entity.pdbx_description
1 polymer ?
#
loop_
_entity_poly.entity_id
_entity_poly.type
_entity_poly.pdbx_seq_one_letter_code
_entity_poly.pdbx_strand_id
1 'polypeptide(L)'
;MKRKMLAWSRSKDLWKRRTAILCQLGFKAATDLELLYECIEPSLSSREFFLRKAIGWALRQYAWTDGAEVKRYTRLNRDRLSALSYREALRNIVR
;
A
#
# COMPACT_ATOMS: atom_id res chain seq x y z
N MET A 1 -9.60 15.83 -0.34
CA MET A 1 -8.84 14.75 -0.97
C MET A 1 -8.98 13.41 -0.27
N LYS A 2 -8.87 13.37 1.03
CA LYS A 2 -8.92 12.11 1.78
C LYS A 2 -10.19 11.30 1.52
N ARG A 3 -11.34 11.95 1.59
CA ARG A 3 -12.63 11.30 1.36
C ARG A 3 -12.73 10.74 -0.06
N LYS A 4 -12.24 11.49 -1.03
CA LYS A 4 -12.24 11.06 -2.43
C LYS A 4 -11.35 9.83 -2.62
N MET A 5 -10.19 9.81 -1.98
CA MET A 5 -9.27 8.67 -2.10
C MET A 5 -9.86 7.43 -1.46
N LEU A 6 -10.55 7.57 -0.33
CA LEU A 6 -11.22 6.45 0.31
C LEU A 6 -12.31 5.86 -0.60
N ALA A 7 -13.08 6.73 -1.25
CA ALA A 7 -14.11 6.27 -2.19
C ALA A 7 -13.46 5.57 -3.39
N TRP A 8 -12.37 6.13 -3.93
CA TRP A 8 -11.68 5.54 -5.07
C TRP A 8 -11.05 4.19 -4.73
N SER A 9 -10.62 3.99 -3.49
CA SER A 9 -10.01 2.72 -3.09
C SER A 9 -10.99 1.56 -3.17
N ARG A 10 -12.27 1.84 -3.15
CA ARG A 10 -13.34 0.84 -3.22
C ARG A 10 -14.04 0.81 -4.58
N SER A 11 -13.58 1.60 -5.54
CA SER A 11 -14.17 1.69 -6.87
C SER A 11 -13.96 0.39 -7.64
N LYS A 12 -14.87 0.11 -8.59
CA LYS A 12 -14.69 -0.99 -9.54
C LYS A 12 -13.66 -0.65 -10.60
N ASP A 13 -13.35 0.64 -10.76
CA ASP A 13 -12.35 1.11 -11.70
C ASP A 13 -10.95 0.88 -11.12
N LEU A 14 -10.19 -0.01 -11.74
CA LEU A 14 -8.85 -0.37 -11.26
C LEU A 14 -7.90 0.82 -11.20
N TRP A 15 -8.02 1.77 -12.13
CA TRP A 15 -7.21 2.97 -12.13
C TRP A 15 -7.46 3.83 -10.90
N LYS A 16 -8.73 3.96 -10.51
CA LYS A 16 -9.08 4.72 -9.31
C LYS A 16 -8.53 4.05 -8.06
N ARG A 17 -8.65 2.72 -7.98
CA ARG A 17 -8.10 1.98 -6.84
C ARG A 17 -6.60 2.14 -6.76
N ARG A 18 -5.90 2.02 -7.89
CA ARG A 18 -4.45 2.21 -7.94
C ARG A 18 -4.05 3.62 -7.53
N THR A 19 -4.77 4.62 -8.04
CA THR A 19 -4.51 6.02 -7.69
C THR A 19 -4.65 6.25 -6.20
N ALA A 20 -5.68 5.67 -5.57
CA ALA A 20 -5.88 5.81 -4.13
C ALA A 20 -4.71 5.22 -3.35
N ILE A 21 -4.24 4.03 -3.75
CA ILE A 21 -3.11 3.36 -3.09
C ILE A 21 -1.84 4.21 -3.19
N LEU A 22 -1.63 4.85 -4.33
CA LEU A 22 -0.39 5.59 -4.60
C LEU A 22 -0.49 7.08 -4.31
N CYS A 23 -1.62 7.57 -3.80
CA CYS A 23 -1.85 9.02 -3.68
C CYS A 23 -0.87 9.73 -2.76
N GLN A 24 -0.26 9.01 -1.84
CA GLN A 24 0.72 9.59 -0.92
C GLN A 24 2.17 9.21 -1.24
N LEU A 25 2.38 8.64 -2.43
CA LEU A 25 3.73 8.25 -2.83
C LEU A 25 4.64 9.48 -2.78
N GLY A 26 5.73 9.38 -2.04
CA GLY A 26 6.68 10.48 -1.92
C GLY A 26 6.40 11.44 -0.76
N PHE A 27 5.33 11.27 -0.03
CA PHE A 27 5.03 12.13 1.13
C PHE A 27 5.98 11.92 2.31
N LYS A 28 6.67 10.78 2.35
CA LYS A 28 7.65 10.45 3.40
C LYS A 28 7.03 10.59 4.79
N ALA A 29 7.66 11.38 5.67
CA ALA A 29 7.16 11.54 7.04
C ALA A 29 5.78 12.20 7.12
N ALA A 30 5.34 12.88 6.05
CA ALA A 30 4.02 13.50 6.00
C ALA A 30 2.93 12.51 5.61
N THR A 31 3.25 11.24 5.40
CA THR A 31 2.27 10.21 5.03
C THR A 31 1.26 10.01 6.16
N ASP A 32 -0.02 10.07 5.79
CA ASP A 32 -1.10 9.68 6.69
C ASP A 32 -1.25 8.16 6.60
N LEU A 33 -0.66 7.45 7.57
CA LEU A 33 -0.64 5.99 7.56
C LEU A 33 -2.04 5.37 7.61
N GLU A 34 -2.92 5.98 8.38
CA GLU A 34 -4.29 5.49 8.47
C GLU A 34 -4.96 5.52 7.10
N LEU A 35 -4.82 6.64 6.40
CA LEU A 35 -5.35 6.76 5.03
C LEU A 35 -4.72 5.75 4.09
N LEU A 36 -3.39 5.60 4.16
CA LEU A 36 -2.68 4.66 3.31
C LEU A 36 -3.23 3.25 3.50
N TYR A 37 -3.34 2.80 4.75
CA TYR A 37 -3.82 1.45 5.03
C TYR A 37 -5.28 1.27 4.64
N GLU A 38 -6.11 2.28 4.87
CA GLU A 38 -7.51 2.21 4.45
C GLU A 38 -7.65 2.12 2.92
N CYS A 39 -6.77 2.78 2.19
CA CYS A 39 -6.77 2.71 0.72
C CYS A 39 -6.26 1.36 0.22
N ILE A 40 -5.35 0.73 0.95
CA ILE A 40 -4.81 -0.59 0.58
C ILE A 40 -5.81 -1.71 0.89
N GLU A 41 -6.53 -1.58 2.00
CA GLU A 41 -7.37 -2.65 2.55
C GLU A 41 -8.30 -3.32 1.53
N PRO A 42 -9.08 -2.56 0.74
CA PRO A 42 -10.00 -3.20 -0.23
C PRO A 42 -9.27 -3.99 -1.31
N SER A 43 -7.99 -3.75 -1.52
CA SER A 43 -7.22 -4.39 -2.57
C SER A 43 -6.23 -5.44 -2.08
N LEU A 44 -6.15 -5.65 -0.75
CA LEU A 44 -5.18 -6.59 -0.18
C LEU A 44 -5.26 -7.98 -0.79
N SER A 45 -6.47 -8.47 -1.00
CA SER A 45 -6.70 -9.81 -1.53
C SER A 45 -6.91 -9.82 -3.05
N SER A 46 -6.72 -8.70 -3.72
CA SER A 46 -6.94 -8.61 -5.16
C SER A 46 -5.95 -9.47 -5.93
N ARG A 47 -6.44 -10.08 -7.02
CA ARG A 47 -5.58 -10.85 -7.93
C ARG A 47 -5.03 -9.99 -9.06
N GLU A 48 -5.46 -8.72 -9.14
CA GLU A 48 -4.99 -7.82 -10.19
C GLU A 48 -3.54 -7.46 -9.99
N PHE A 49 -2.72 -7.77 -10.98
CA PHE A 49 -1.27 -7.53 -10.91
C PHE A 49 -0.95 -6.07 -10.58
N PHE A 50 -1.63 -5.14 -11.25
CA PHE A 50 -1.36 -3.72 -11.06
C PHE A 50 -1.65 -3.26 -9.63
N LEU A 51 -2.69 -3.82 -8.99
CA LEU A 51 -3.00 -3.47 -7.62
C LEU A 51 -2.01 -4.08 -6.65
N ARG A 52 -1.58 -5.31 -6.89
CA ARG A 52 -0.55 -5.96 -6.08
C ARG A 52 0.75 -5.18 -6.14
N LYS A 53 1.11 -4.73 -7.34
CA LYS A 53 2.32 -3.96 -7.55
C LYS A 53 2.22 -2.60 -6.86
N ALA A 54 1.06 -1.94 -6.96
CA ALA A 54 0.85 -0.64 -6.33
C ALA A 54 0.97 -0.73 -4.80
N ILE A 55 0.39 -1.76 -4.19
CA ILE A 55 0.49 -1.98 -2.75
C ILE A 55 1.95 -2.16 -2.34
N GLY A 56 2.66 -3.02 -3.04
CA GLY A 56 4.07 -3.26 -2.75
C GLY A 56 4.89 -2.00 -2.90
N TRP A 57 4.65 -1.23 -3.95
CA TRP A 57 5.38 0.00 -4.22
C TRP A 57 5.12 1.06 -3.17
N ALA A 58 3.85 1.26 -2.79
CA ALA A 58 3.51 2.25 -1.77
C ALA A 58 4.19 1.93 -0.44
N LEU A 59 4.14 0.65 -0.02
CA LEU A 59 4.79 0.22 1.22
C LEU A 59 6.31 0.32 1.11
N ARG A 60 6.87 -0.05 -0.03
CA ARG A 60 8.32 0.04 -0.27
C ARG A 60 8.81 1.49 -0.16
N GLN A 61 8.07 2.42 -0.73
CA GLN A 61 8.44 3.84 -0.66
C GLN A 61 8.38 4.35 0.77
N TYR A 62 7.33 3.99 1.50
CA TYR A 62 7.24 4.41 2.89
C TYR A 62 8.32 3.77 3.78
N ALA A 63 8.82 2.60 3.40
CA ALA A 63 9.88 1.93 4.15
C ALA A 63 11.16 2.76 4.23
N TRP A 64 11.42 3.64 3.26
CA TRP A 64 12.54 4.56 3.34
C TRP A 64 12.40 5.53 4.51
N THR A 65 11.16 5.82 4.92
CA THR A 65 10.87 6.73 6.03
C THR A 65 10.79 5.96 7.35
N ASP A 66 10.10 4.82 7.35
CA ASP A 66 9.90 4.02 8.55
C ASP A 66 9.79 2.54 8.19
N GLY A 67 10.96 1.91 8.06
CA GLY A 67 11.02 0.49 7.71
C GLY A 67 10.44 -0.42 8.78
N ALA A 68 10.56 -0.03 10.06
CA ALA A 68 10.02 -0.85 11.15
C ALA A 68 8.50 -0.93 11.09
N GLU A 69 7.84 0.19 10.74
CA GLU A 69 6.39 0.20 10.60
C GLU A 69 5.94 -0.67 9.43
N VAL A 70 6.64 -0.62 8.31
CA VAL A 70 6.31 -1.45 7.15
C VAL A 70 6.49 -2.93 7.49
N LYS A 71 7.54 -3.28 8.22
CA LYS A 71 7.74 -4.66 8.67
C LYS A 71 6.59 -5.12 9.56
N ARG A 72 6.17 -4.26 10.48
CA ARG A 72 5.06 -4.56 11.38
C ARG A 72 3.78 -4.81 10.57
N TYR A 73 3.45 -3.93 9.64
CA TYR A 73 2.24 -4.02 8.84
C TYR A 73 2.25 -5.28 7.96
N THR A 74 3.37 -5.54 7.28
CA THR A 74 3.47 -6.72 6.41
C THR A 74 3.39 -8.02 7.20
N ARG A 75 3.95 -8.03 8.41
CA ARG A 75 3.88 -9.22 9.27
C ARG A 75 2.44 -9.48 9.73
N LEU A 76 1.74 -8.43 10.13
CA LEU A 76 0.35 -8.56 10.58
C LEU A 76 -0.59 -9.00 9.45
N ASN A 77 -0.27 -8.64 8.23
CA ASN A 77 -1.14 -8.90 7.07
C ASN A 77 -0.57 -9.94 6.12
N ARG A 78 0.40 -10.72 6.57
CA ARG A 78 1.11 -11.68 5.71
C ARG A 78 0.16 -12.62 4.98
N ASP A 79 -0.87 -13.11 5.65
CA ASP A 79 -1.83 -14.04 5.06
C ASP A 79 -2.72 -13.39 4.01
N ARG A 80 -2.83 -12.06 4.04
CA ARG A 80 -3.69 -11.31 3.14
C ARG A 80 -2.93 -10.68 1.98
N LEU A 81 -1.64 -10.40 2.17
CA LEU A 81 -0.80 -9.83 1.12
C LEU A 81 -0.41 -10.90 0.10
N SER A 82 -0.39 -10.52 -1.17
CA SER A 82 0.15 -11.41 -2.18
C SER A 82 1.66 -11.53 -1.98
N ALA A 83 2.25 -12.61 -2.50
CA ALA A 83 3.70 -12.79 -2.44
C ALA A 83 4.43 -11.62 -3.11
N LEU A 84 3.88 -11.11 -4.20
CA LEU A 84 4.46 -9.97 -4.90
C LEU A 84 4.46 -8.72 -4.02
N SER A 85 3.31 -8.38 -3.41
CA SER A 85 3.22 -7.21 -2.55
C SER A 85 4.16 -7.33 -1.36
N TYR A 86 4.22 -8.50 -0.76
CA TYR A 86 5.07 -8.76 0.40
C TYR A 86 6.55 -8.55 0.06
N ARG A 87 7.01 -9.14 -1.05
CA ARG A 87 8.39 -9.00 -1.48
C ARG A 87 8.75 -7.55 -1.82
N GLU A 88 7.88 -6.88 -2.57
CA GLU A 88 8.14 -5.49 -2.97
C GLU A 88 8.17 -4.56 -1.77
N ALA A 89 7.27 -4.76 -0.82
CA ALA A 89 7.20 -3.92 0.39
C ALA A 89 8.50 -4.00 1.19
N LEU A 90 9.12 -5.16 1.26
CA LEU A 90 10.32 -5.38 2.08
C LEU A 90 11.63 -5.21 1.32
N ARG A 91 11.57 -4.88 0.05
CA ARG A 91 12.75 -4.86 -0.82
C ARG A 91 13.87 -3.94 -0.34
N ASN A 92 13.52 -2.78 0.21
CA ASN A 92 14.51 -1.81 0.66
C ASN A 92 14.82 -1.90 2.16
N ILE A 93 14.26 -2.88 2.83
CA ILE A 93 14.50 -3.04 4.27
C ILE A 93 15.67 -3.98 4.45
N VAL A 94 16.67 -3.51 5.20
CA VAL A 94 17.87 -4.31 5.49
C VAL A 94 17.50 -5.46 6.42
N ARG A 95 18.00 -6.65 6.07
CA ARG A 95 17.77 -7.84 6.87
C ARG A 95 18.56 -7.79 8.17
#